data_69ee4b8de0621be5954fd5f1f924f485
#
_entry.id   69ee4b8de0621be5954fd5f1f924f485
#
_cell.length_a   1.000
_cell.length_b   1.000
_cell.length_c   1.000
_cell.angle_alpha   90.00
_cell.angle_beta   90.00
_cell.angle_gamma   90.00
#
_symmetry.space_group_name_H-M   'P 1'
#
loop_
_entity.id
_entity.type
_entity.pdbx_description
1 polymer ?
#
loop_
_entity_poly.entity_id
_entity_poly.type
_entity_poly.pdbx_seq_one_letter_code
_entity_poly.pdbx_strand_id
1 'polypeptide(L)'
;TDEFADFYNALQLVTPLVVAMAANSPTLFGHRLWQETRIPLFKQSIDCRPNDTLHPIPARVNFGNNWVREGAFELFAEAVLLYRPILPNCSDEDALAVLRNGGTPQLHELRLHQGSIWLWNRPVFDPVDGGHLRIELRAFPAGPSIVDMLANAALAIGLAKLLQPTIRELLPAIPFTYCTANFYRAAQKGMDAELFWPSLNQSQPEYLAVPQILESLIPKIPEQLLGMGFIEADFMPLIQVIEERLQTRQNGAQWQLQKLAELRQDMPKREALVSMLQQYQRNSAANIPVAQWL
;
A
#
# COMPACT_ATOMS: atom_id res chain seq x y z
N THR A 1 17.68 -11.97 6.36
CA THR A 1 16.52 -11.78 7.23
C THR A 1 16.64 -10.58 8.14
N ASP A 2 17.86 -10.14 8.47
CA ASP A 2 18.12 -9.01 9.38
C ASP A 2 17.61 -7.68 8.80
N GLU A 3 17.58 -7.54 7.50
CA GLU A 3 17.03 -6.36 6.81
C GLU A 3 15.51 -6.40 6.64
N PHE A 4 14.84 -7.52 6.91
CA PHE A 4 13.41 -7.65 6.67
C PHE A 4 12.59 -6.64 7.47
N ALA A 5 12.91 -6.46 8.75
CA ALA A 5 12.22 -5.50 9.62
C ALA A 5 12.36 -4.07 9.09
N ASP A 6 13.56 -3.69 8.65
CA ASP A 6 13.83 -2.36 8.15
C ASP A 6 13.09 -2.07 6.84
N PHE A 7 13.07 -3.01 5.90
CA PHE A 7 12.28 -2.90 4.67
C PHE A 7 10.77 -2.89 4.96
N TYR A 8 10.29 -3.74 5.87
CA TYR A 8 8.88 -3.78 6.22
C TYR A 8 8.44 -2.45 6.84
N ASN A 9 9.20 -1.92 7.77
CA ASN A 9 8.90 -0.63 8.41
C ASN A 9 9.01 0.54 7.42
N ALA A 10 10.00 0.53 6.53
CA ALA A 10 10.10 1.52 5.46
C ALA A 10 8.86 1.48 4.54
N LEU A 11 8.41 0.28 4.14
CA LEU A 11 7.19 0.10 3.36
C LEU A 11 5.95 0.56 4.11
N GLN A 12 5.83 0.28 5.42
CA GLN A 12 4.73 0.82 6.24
C GLN A 12 4.72 2.36 6.21
N LEU A 13 5.89 2.98 6.37
CA LEU A 13 6.01 4.44 6.38
C LEU A 13 5.66 5.07 5.04
N VAL A 14 6.06 4.47 3.91
CA VAL A 14 5.82 5.03 2.57
C VAL A 14 4.47 4.66 1.96
N THR A 15 3.82 3.61 2.45
CA THR A 15 2.52 3.16 1.93
C THR A 15 1.47 4.29 1.89
N PRO A 16 1.32 5.17 2.90
CA PRO A 16 0.41 6.32 2.81
C PRO A 16 0.70 7.24 1.62
N LEU A 17 1.98 7.50 1.32
CA LEU A 17 2.37 8.35 0.18
C LEU A 17 1.97 7.73 -1.15
N VAL A 18 2.23 6.41 -1.31
CA VAL A 18 1.88 5.70 -2.54
C VAL A 18 0.37 5.59 -2.71
N VAL A 19 -0.38 5.31 -1.63
CA VAL A 19 -1.85 5.28 -1.67
C VAL A 19 -2.42 6.65 -2.06
N ALA A 20 -1.86 7.74 -1.53
CA ALA A 20 -2.29 9.09 -1.90
C ALA A 20 -2.07 9.39 -3.38
N MET A 21 -0.89 9.02 -3.92
CA MET A 21 -0.55 9.21 -5.34
C MET A 21 -1.35 8.32 -6.28
N ALA A 22 -1.68 7.10 -5.84
CA ALA A 22 -2.29 6.08 -6.67
C ALA A 22 -3.82 6.01 -6.55
N ALA A 23 -4.46 6.79 -5.67
CA ALA A 23 -5.89 6.72 -5.40
C ALA A 23 -6.73 6.72 -6.68
N ASN A 24 -7.68 5.74 -6.78
CA ASN A 24 -8.39 5.48 -8.03
C ASN A 24 -9.86 5.00 -7.84
N SER A 25 -10.40 5.10 -6.63
CA SER A 25 -11.77 4.62 -6.35
C SER A 25 -12.62 5.66 -5.60
N PRO A 26 -12.90 6.85 -6.22
CA PRO A 26 -13.55 7.95 -5.52
C PRO A 26 -15.06 7.83 -5.38
N THR A 27 -15.68 6.87 -6.10
CA THR A 27 -17.14 6.69 -6.11
C THR A 27 -17.54 5.24 -5.86
N LEU A 28 -18.66 5.05 -5.17
CA LEU A 28 -19.29 3.75 -4.97
C LEU A 28 -20.82 3.91 -5.06
N PHE A 29 -21.50 3.10 -5.89
CA PHE A 29 -22.93 3.20 -6.15
C PHE A 29 -23.39 4.60 -6.54
N GLY A 30 -22.53 5.35 -7.25
CA GLY A 30 -22.79 6.72 -7.66
C GLY A 30 -22.64 7.78 -6.55
N HIS A 31 -22.20 7.43 -5.37
CA HIS A 31 -21.87 8.36 -4.30
C HIS A 31 -20.38 8.67 -4.28
N ARG A 32 -20.04 9.95 -4.14
CA ARG A 32 -18.66 10.37 -3.87
C ARG A 32 -18.33 10.01 -2.42
N LEU A 33 -17.22 9.28 -2.23
CA LEU A 33 -16.72 8.84 -0.93
C LEU A 33 -15.24 9.23 -0.75
N TRP A 34 -14.40 8.31 -0.29
CA TRP A 34 -12.97 8.55 -0.16
C TRP A 34 -12.28 8.56 -1.52
N GLN A 35 -11.10 9.14 -1.64
CA GLN A 35 -10.31 9.07 -2.88
C GLN A 35 -9.93 7.61 -3.23
N GLU A 36 -9.70 6.79 -2.18
CA GLU A 36 -9.50 5.35 -2.29
C GLU A 36 -10.52 4.59 -1.43
N THR A 37 -11.76 4.54 -1.91
CA THR A 37 -12.91 3.93 -1.21
C THR A 37 -12.76 2.42 -1.02
N ARG A 38 -11.96 1.74 -1.84
CA ARG A 38 -11.66 0.31 -1.71
C ARG A 38 -11.16 -0.04 -0.30
N ILE A 39 -10.35 0.83 0.30
CA ILE A 39 -9.78 0.59 1.64
C ILE A 39 -10.85 0.49 2.74
N PRO A 40 -11.70 1.51 2.99
CA PRO A 40 -12.76 1.40 3.99
C PRO A 40 -13.82 0.37 3.62
N LEU A 41 -14.15 0.21 2.33
CA LEU A 41 -15.11 -0.78 1.87
C LEU A 41 -14.65 -2.20 2.26
N PHE A 42 -13.41 -2.55 1.94
CA PHE A 42 -12.88 -3.88 2.22
C PHE A 42 -12.79 -4.15 3.72
N LYS A 43 -12.33 -3.15 4.49
CA LYS A 43 -12.28 -3.26 5.96
C LYS A 43 -13.65 -3.54 6.58
N GLN A 44 -14.70 -2.90 6.08
CA GLN A 44 -16.06 -3.04 6.63
C GLN A 44 -16.79 -4.30 6.13
N SER A 45 -16.56 -4.69 4.87
CA SER A 45 -17.32 -5.77 4.23
C SER A 45 -17.06 -7.16 4.81
N ILE A 46 -15.90 -7.38 5.43
CA ILE A 46 -15.49 -8.67 6.01
C ILE A 46 -15.17 -8.58 7.51
N ASP A 47 -15.56 -7.51 8.16
CA ASP A 47 -15.43 -7.39 9.62
C ASP A 47 -16.58 -8.14 10.29
N CYS A 48 -16.27 -9.33 10.81
CA CYS A 48 -17.20 -10.20 11.51
C CYS A 48 -16.98 -10.24 13.02
N ARG A 49 -16.31 -9.22 13.59
CA ARG A 49 -16.05 -9.19 15.04
C ARG A 49 -17.35 -9.01 15.81
N PRO A 50 -17.52 -9.73 16.92
CA PRO A 50 -18.62 -9.46 17.85
C PRO A 50 -18.49 -8.05 18.41
N ASN A 51 -19.60 -7.40 18.72
CA ASN A 51 -19.64 -6.08 19.40
C ASN A 51 -19.22 -6.18 20.87
N ASP A 52 -18.17 -6.92 21.17
CA ASP A 52 -17.60 -7.04 22.49
C ASP A 52 -16.53 -5.96 22.66
N THR A 53 -16.81 -4.96 23.48
CA THR A 53 -15.89 -3.87 23.80
C THR A 53 -14.88 -4.23 24.88
N LEU A 54 -15.08 -5.34 25.61
CA LEU A 54 -14.22 -5.75 26.71
C LEU A 54 -12.92 -6.42 26.24
N HIS A 55 -12.96 -7.05 25.05
CA HIS A 55 -11.79 -7.73 24.47
C HIS A 55 -11.63 -7.31 23.01
N PRO A 56 -10.99 -6.17 22.75
CA PRO A 56 -10.84 -5.66 21.37
C PRO A 56 -9.92 -6.59 20.56
N ILE A 57 -10.54 -7.41 19.71
CA ILE A 57 -9.82 -8.21 18.73
C ILE A 57 -9.55 -7.32 17.51
N PRO A 58 -8.32 -7.26 16.98
CA PRO A 58 -8.04 -6.48 15.79
C PRO A 58 -8.85 -7.00 14.58
N ALA A 59 -9.25 -6.08 13.70
CA ALA A 59 -9.92 -6.46 12.46
C ALA A 59 -8.98 -7.31 11.59
N ARG A 60 -9.53 -8.32 10.88
CA ARG A 60 -8.72 -9.13 9.96
C ARG A 60 -8.16 -8.32 8.80
N VAL A 61 -8.86 -7.26 8.39
CA VAL A 61 -8.35 -6.27 7.44
C VAL A 61 -7.82 -5.09 8.21
N ASN A 62 -6.51 -4.92 8.25
CA ASN A 62 -5.88 -3.83 8.97
C ASN A 62 -4.51 -3.44 8.37
N PHE A 63 -3.97 -2.31 8.84
CA PHE A 63 -2.68 -1.80 8.40
C PHE A 63 -1.49 -2.44 9.15
N GLY A 64 -1.75 -3.10 10.26
CA GLY A 64 -0.78 -3.63 11.22
C GLY A 64 -1.03 -3.04 12.60
N ASN A 65 -0.30 -3.55 13.60
CA ASN A 65 -0.49 -3.15 14.99
C ASN A 65 0.73 -2.40 15.55
N ASN A 66 1.94 -2.70 15.08
CA ASN A 66 3.18 -2.14 15.60
C ASN A 66 4.26 -2.05 14.51
N TRP A 67 5.32 -1.29 14.80
CA TRP A 67 6.58 -1.40 14.10
C TRP A 67 7.22 -2.76 14.39
N VAL A 68 7.80 -3.39 13.38
CA VAL A 68 8.56 -4.64 13.51
C VAL A 68 9.94 -4.33 14.09
N ARG A 69 10.39 -5.10 15.07
CA ARG A 69 11.62 -4.86 15.84
C ARG A 69 12.79 -5.72 15.38
N GLU A 70 12.54 -7.02 15.24
CA GLU A 70 13.58 -8.02 15.01
C GLU A 70 13.50 -8.67 13.63
N GLY A 71 12.27 -8.97 13.15
CA GLY A 71 12.12 -9.59 11.84
C GLY A 71 10.75 -10.17 11.54
N ALA A 72 10.66 -10.93 10.46
CA ALA A 72 9.40 -11.47 9.96
C ALA A 72 8.68 -12.38 10.97
N PHE A 73 9.42 -13.06 11.86
CA PHE A 73 8.84 -13.97 12.84
C PHE A 73 7.79 -13.27 13.72
N GLU A 74 8.04 -12.02 14.13
CA GLU A 74 7.07 -11.26 14.92
C GLU A 74 5.70 -11.17 14.24
N LEU A 75 5.67 -10.91 12.94
CA LEU A 75 4.43 -10.77 12.17
C LEU A 75 3.68 -12.11 12.04
N PHE A 76 4.41 -13.21 11.89
CA PHE A 76 3.80 -14.54 11.85
C PHE A 76 3.28 -14.96 13.22
N ALA A 77 4.04 -14.69 14.27
CA ALA A 77 3.64 -14.96 15.67
C ALA A 77 2.41 -14.11 16.06
N GLU A 78 2.41 -12.82 15.73
CA GLU A 78 1.26 -11.92 15.95
C GLU A 78 0.00 -12.46 15.27
N ALA A 79 0.11 -12.90 14.03
CA ALA A 79 -1.03 -13.46 13.29
C ALA A 79 -1.61 -14.70 13.99
N VAL A 80 -0.77 -15.58 14.48
CA VAL A 80 -1.21 -16.80 15.19
C VAL A 80 -1.82 -16.47 16.56
N LEU A 81 -1.26 -15.49 17.26
CA LEU A 81 -1.69 -15.13 18.62
C LEU A 81 -2.98 -14.30 18.65
N LEU A 82 -3.15 -13.38 17.68
CA LEU A 82 -4.28 -12.45 17.68
C LEU A 82 -5.52 -12.97 16.95
N TYR A 83 -5.36 -13.91 16.01
CA TYR A 83 -6.46 -14.35 15.15
C TYR A 83 -6.71 -15.84 15.31
N ARG A 84 -7.96 -16.21 15.59
CA ARG A 84 -8.36 -17.62 15.59
C ARG A 84 -8.38 -18.18 14.16
N PRO A 85 -7.95 -19.43 13.95
CA PRO A 85 -8.09 -20.08 12.66
C PRO A 85 -9.57 -20.14 12.22
N ILE A 86 -9.82 -19.78 10.96
CA ILE A 86 -11.16 -19.91 10.34
C ILE A 86 -11.31 -21.30 9.74
N LEU A 87 -10.23 -21.81 9.13
CA LEU A 87 -10.18 -23.10 8.46
C LEU A 87 -9.24 -24.02 9.23
N PRO A 88 -9.77 -24.91 10.10
CA PRO A 88 -8.96 -25.84 10.90
C PRO A 88 -8.55 -27.05 10.06
N ASN A 89 -7.80 -26.80 8.97
CA ASN A 89 -7.27 -27.85 8.09
C ASN A 89 -5.80 -28.07 8.40
N CYS A 90 -5.45 -29.28 8.84
CA CYS A 90 -4.09 -29.65 9.19
C CYS A 90 -3.54 -30.63 8.14
N SER A 91 -2.25 -30.48 7.83
CA SER A 91 -1.48 -31.45 7.04
C SER A 91 -0.84 -32.51 7.93
N ASP A 92 -0.32 -33.56 7.35
CA ASP A 92 0.45 -34.60 8.04
C ASP A 92 1.96 -34.25 8.09
N GLU A 93 2.34 -33.02 7.72
CA GLU A 93 3.74 -32.60 7.68
C GLU A 93 4.31 -32.40 9.10
N ASP A 94 5.36 -33.14 9.45
CA ASP A 94 6.23 -32.79 10.56
C ASP A 94 7.29 -31.78 10.10
N ALA A 95 6.96 -30.49 10.22
CA ALA A 95 7.84 -29.40 9.81
C ALA A 95 9.22 -29.43 10.49
N LEU A 96 9.29 -29.88 11.75
CA LEU A 96 10.55 -30.01 12.47
C LEU A 96 11.40 -31.18 11.95
N ALA A 97 10.76 -32.29 11.58
CA ALA A 97 11.47 -33.41 10.96
C ALA A 97 12.02 -33.02 9.58
N VAL A 98 11.23 -32.27 8.78
CA VAL A 98 11.70 -31.74 7.47
C VAL A 98 12.93 -30.86 7.67
N LEU A 99 12.90 -29.91 8.61
CA LEU A 99 14.05 -29.05 8.91
C LEU A 99 15.28 -29.81 9.39
N ARG A 100 15.11 -30.77 10.30
CA ARG A 100 16.23 -31.60 10.80
C ARG A 100 16.91 -32.42 9.69
N ASN A 101 16.17 -32.77 8.66
CA ASN A 101 16.67 -33.47 7.48
C ASN A 101 17.19 -32.50 6.38
N GLY A 102 17.35 -31.22 6.68
CA GLY A 102 17.86 -30.21 5.76
C GLY A 102 16.88 -29.75 4.67
N GLY A 103 15.60 -30.10 4.80
CA GLY A 103 14.54 -29.67 3.88
C GLY A 103 13.89 -28.34 4.30
N THR A 104 13.02 -27.83 3.42
CA THR A 104 12.19 -26.65 3.68
C THR A 104 10.74 -27.08 3.89
N PRO A 105 10.17 -26.87 5.08
CA PRO A 105 8.79 -27.26 5.35
C PRO A 105 7.79 -26.38 4.57
N GLN A 106 6.66 -26.98 4.20
CA GLN A 106 5.60 -26.29 3.46
C GLN A 106 4.79 -25.33 4.32
N LEU A 107 4.70 -25.57 5.64
CA LEU A 107 3.96 -24.77 6.62
C LEU A 107 2.52 -24.47 6.14
N HIS A 108 1.79 -25.47 5.68
CA HIS A 108 0.45 -25.34 5.09
C HIS A 108 -0.52 -24.60 6.00
N GLU A 109 -0.55 -24.94 7.29
CA GLU A 109 -1.43 -24.35 8.30
C GLU A 109 -1.15 -22.86 8.47
N LEU A 110 0.13 -22.47 8.58
CA LEU A 110 0.53 -21.08 8.70
C LEU A 110 0.15 -20.27 7.46
N ARG A 111 0.41 -20.81 6.27
CA ARG A 111 0.09 -20.17 5.00
C ARG A 111 -1.42 -20.00 4.81
N LEU A 112 -2.20 -21.04 5.15
CA LEU A 112 -3.66 -21.00 5.11
C LEU A 112 -4.20 -19.97 6.11
N HIS A 113 -3.68 -19.96 7.33
CA HIS A 113 -4.06 -19.00 8.36
C HIS A 113 -3.74 -17.56 7.94
N GLN A 114 -2.54 -17.31 7.44
CA GLN A 114 -2.13 -16.02 6.88
C GLN A 114 -3.02 -15.57 5.70
N GLY A 115 -3.52 -16.51 4.91
CA GLY A 115 -4.49 -16.26 3.85
C GLY A 115 -5.83 -15.72 4.34
N SER A 116 -6.18 -15.98 5.61
CA SER A 116 -7.42 -15.51 6.24
C SER A 116 -7.30 -14.14 6.93
N ILE A 117 -6.11 -13.54 6.92
CA ILE A 117 -5.80 -12.25 7.51
C ILE A 117 -5.34 -11.32 6.40
N TRP A 118 -5.88 -10.10 6.36
CA TRP A 118 -5.53 -9.13 5.35
C TRP A 118 -4.76 -7.94 5.97
N LEU A 119 -3.45 -8.11 6.08
CA LEU A 119 -2.56 -6.99 6.30
C LEU A 119 -2.34 -6.26 4.97
N TRP A 120 -2.38 -4.94 4.96
CA TRP A 120 -2.15 -4.14 3.75
C TRP A 120 -0.73 -4.27 3.21
N ASN A 121 0.25 -4.48 4.09
CA ASN A 121 1.57 -5.01 3.76
C ASN A 121 1.70 -6.37 4.43
N ARG A 122 1.78 -7.43 3.66
CA ARG A 122 1.74 -8.81 4.18
C ARG A 122 3.12 -9.46 4.12
N PRO A 123 3.62 -10.03 5.24
CA PRO A 123 4.75 -10.94 5.16
C PRO A 123 4.29 -12.25 4.50
N VAL A 124 5.07 -12.75 3.57
CA VAL A 124 4.80 -14.01 2.88
C VAL A 124 6.01 -14.92 3.01
N PHE A 125 5.78 -16.13 3.53
CA PHE A 125 6.73 -17.24 3.40
C PHE A 125 6.35 -18.07 2.18
N ASP A 126 7.32 -18.33 1.33
CA ASP A 126 7.18 -19.21 0.17
C ASP A 126 8.24 -20.32 0.28
N PRO A 127 7.82 -21.61 0.33
CA PRO A 127 8.76 -22.73 0.50
C PRO A 127 9.51 -23.12 -0.77
N VAL A 128 9.18 -22.51 -1.92
CA VAL A 128 9.82 -22.81 -3.19
C VAL A 128 11.31 -22.42 -3.17
N ASP A 129 12.16 -23.15 -3.88
CA ASP A 129 13.59 -22.89 -4.04
C ASP A 129 14.38 -22.75 -2.72
N GLY A 130 14.06 -23.57 -1.74
CA GLY A 130 14.73 -23.58 -0.44
C GLY A 130 14.10 -22.62 0.59
N GLY A 131 13.00 -21.99 0.24
CA GLY A 131 12.24 -21.08 1.09
C GLY A 131 12.75 -19.65 1.07
N HIS A 132 11.84 -18.71 0.91
CA HIS A 132 12.14 -17.29 0.98
C HIS A 132 11.03 -16.48 1.64
N LEU A 133 11.40 -15.28 2.09
CA LEU A 133 10.47 -14.29 2.63
C LEU A 133 10.32 -13.13 1.64
N ARG A 134 9.09 -12.66 1.46
CA ARG A 134 8.80 -11.45 0.71
C ARG A 134 7.74 -10.60 1.40
N ILE A 135 7.65 -9.34 1.03
CA ILE A 135 6.61 -8.41 1.47
C ILE A 135 5.67 -8.17 0.31
N GLU A 136 4.40 -8.50 0.48
CA GLU A 136 3.36 -8.27 -0.50
C GLU A 136 2.63 -6.96 -0.21
N LEU A 137 2.71 -6.01 -1.16
CA LEU A 137 2.06 -4.72 -1.06
C LEU A 137 0.65 -4.80 -1.64
N ARG A 138 -0.37 -4.77 -0.76
CA ARG A 138 -1.78 -4.97 -1.11
C ARG A 138 -2.59 -3.67 -1.07
N ALA A 139 -1.98 -2.58 -0.55
CA ALA A 139 -2.65 -1.30 -0.37
C ALA A 139 -2.87 -0.56 -1.69
N PHE A 140 -2.05 -0.80 -2.71
CA PHE A 140 -2.06 -0.05 -3.95
C PHE A 140 -3.28 -0.39 -4.79
N PRO A 141 -4.02 0.61 -5.30
CA PRO A 141 -5.10 0.39 -6.24
C PRO A 141 -4.56 -0.07 -7.60
N ALA A 142 -5.38 -0.82 -8.31
CA ALA A 142 -5.13 -1.12 -9.72
C ALA A 142 -5.44 0.11 -10.59
N GLY A 143 -4.69 0.30 -11.65
CA GLY A 143 -4.91 1.35 -12.62
C GLY A 143 -4.32 2.71 -12.24
N PRO A 144 -4.71 3.79 -12.94
CA PRO A 144 -5.69 3.76 -14.06
C PRO A 144 -5.24 3.06 -15.33
N SER A 145 -3.95 3.12 -15.68
CA SER A 145 -3.33 2.39 -16.80
C SER A 145 -2.23 1.46 -16.32
N ILE A 146 -1.70 0.59 -17.18
CA ILE A 146 -0.59 -0.31 -16.84
C ILE A 146 0.66 0.50 -16.51
N VAL A 147 0.95 1.56 -17.28
CA VAL A 147 2.10 2.42 -17.00
C VAL A 147 1.97 3.13 -15.64
N ASP A 148 0.76 3.54 -15.25
CA ASP A 148 0.50 4.10 -13.92
C ASP A 148 0.75 3.08 -12.79
N MET A 149 0.36 1.81 -12.99
CA MET A 149 0.61 0.74 -12.01
C MET A 149 2.11 0.45 -11.84
N LEU A 150 2.85 0.39 -12.95
CA LEU A 150 4.31 0.21 -12.91
C LEU A 150 5.01 1.40 -12.25
N ALA A 151 4.55 2.63 -12.53
CA ALA A 151 5.04 3.84 -11.88
C ALA A 151 4.80 3.81 -10.36
N ASN A 152 3.62 3.36 -9.90
CA ASN A 152 3.34 3.17 -8.48
C ASN A 152 4.30 2.15 -7.83
N ALA A 153 4.62 1.05 -8.53
CA ALA A 153 5.57 0.06 -8.05
C ALA A 153 7.00 0.64 -7.95
N ALA A 154 7.46 1.36 -8.96
CA ALA A 154 8.76 2.03 -8.96
C ALA A 154 8.87 3.05 -7.82
N LEU A 155 7.81 3.85 -7.59
CA LEU A 155 7.74 4.79 -6.46
C LEU A 155 7.85 4.07 -5.12
N ALA A 156 7.09 2.99 -4.92
CA ALA A 156 7.09 2.25 -3.65
C ALA A 156 8.45 1.62 -3.34
N ILE A 157 9.05 0.96 -4.34
CA ILE A 157 10.35 0.30 -4.21
C ILE A 157 11.45 1.35 -3.96
N GLY A 158 11.46 2.42 -4.74
CA GLY A 158 12.44 3.50 -4.62
C GLY A 158 12.36 4.20 -3.28
N LEU A 159 11.17 4.56 -2.81
CA LEU A 159 10.98 5.17 -1.49
C LEU A 159 11.36 4.23 -0.34
N ALA A 160 10.98 2.95 -0.42
CA ALA A 160 11.35 1.98 0.60
C ALA A 160 12.86 1.81 0.70
N LYS A 161 13.56 1.70 -0.45
CA LYS A 161 15.02 1.60 -0.48
C LYS A 161 15.70 2.87 0.02
N LEU A 162 15.15 4.03 -0.32
CA LEU A 162 15.66 5.32 0.14
C LEU A 162 15.61 5.47 1.66
N LEU A 163 14.51 5.02 2.30
CA LEU A 163 14.31 5.20 3.73
C LEU A 163 14.84 4.05 4.59
N GLN A 164 15.00 2.86 3.99
CA GLN A 164 15.44 1.66 4.71
C GLN A 164 16.72 1.87 5.54
N PRO A 165 17.79 2.54 5.07
CA PRO A 165 19.01 2.68 5.85
C PRO A 165 18.87 3.52 7.12
N THR A 166 17.92 4.45 7.13
CA THR A 166 17.69 5.39 8.26
C THR A 166 16.40 5.11 9.01
N ILE A 167 15.67 4.05 8.65
CA ILE A 167 14.33 3.82 9.17
C ILE A 167 14.32 3.72 10.70
N ARG A 168 15.29 3.03 11.29
CA ARG A 168 15.39 2.86 12.75
C ARG A 168 15.56 4.19 13.50
N GLU A 169 16.15 5.18 12.86
CA GLU A 169 16.32 6.53 13.42
C GLU A 169 15.02 7.36 13.30
N LEU A 170 14.19 7.07 12.28
CA LEU A 170 12.92 7.75 12.04
C LEU A 170 11.78 7.22 12.93
N LEU A 171 11.76 5.92 13.24
CA LEU A 171 10.65 5.30 13.97
C LEU A 171 10.35 5.91 15.35
N PRO A 172 11.33 6.33 16.16
CA PRO A 172 11.06 7.01 17.43
C PRO A 172 10.29 8.32 17.28
N ALA A 173 10.43 8.99 16.12
CA ALA A 173 9.74 10.25 15.83
C ALA A 173 8.30 10.05 15.36
N ILE A 174 7.88 8.82 15.00
CA ILE A 174 6.53 8.54 14.52
C ILE A 174 5.94 7.29 15.19
N PRO A 175 5.11 7.43 16.22
CA PRO A 175 4.33 6.32 16.77
C PRO A 175 3.54 5.59 15.67
N PHE A 176 3.45 4.27 15.73
CA PHE A 176 2.79 3.47 14.69
C PHE A 176 1.32 3.88 14.47
N THR A 177 0.64 4.34 15.51
CA THR A 177 -0.73 4.87 15.44
C THR A 177 -0.83 6.08 14.50
N TYR A 178 0.22 6.92 14.42
CA TYR A 178 0.24 8.05 13.50
C TYR A 178 0.47 7.59 12.05
N CYS A 179 1.31 6.58 11.84
CA CYS A 179 1.47 5.96 10.53
C CYS A 179 0.15 5.34 10.04
N THR A 180 -0.57 4.65 10.93
CA THR A 180 -1.92 4.13 10.65
C THR A 180 -2.91 5.26 10.33
N ALA A 181 -2.90 6.35 11.07
CA ALA A 181 -3.73 7.52 10.79
C ALA A 181 -3.39 8.15 9.43
N ASN A 182 -2.11 8.24 9.09
CA ASN A 182 -1.64 8.69 7.77
C ASN A 182 -2.18 7.81 6.63
N PHE A 183 -2.18 6.48 6.82
CA PHE A 183 -2.70 5.55 5.83
C PHE A 183 -4.19 5.82 5.51
N TYR A 184 -5.02 5.94 6.54
CA TYR A 184 -6.44 6.23 6.34
C TYR A 184 -6.69 7.65 5.82
N ARG A 185 -5.89 8.63 6.24
CA ARG A 185 -5.97 10.01 5.75
C ARG A 185 -5.59 10.10 4.27
N ALA A 186 -4.55 9.39 3.85
CA ALA A 186 -4.16 9.26 2.45
C ALA A 186 -5.26 8.62 1.60
N ALA A 187 -5.87 7.53 2.08
CA ALA A 187 -7.00 6.91 1.41
C ALA A 187 -8.22 7.83 1.30
N GLN A 188 -8.48 8.64 2.34
CA GLN A 188 -9.61 9.56 2.37
C GLN A 188 -9.43 10.75 1.43
N LYS A 189 -8.24 11.37 1.43
CA LYS A 189 -8.00 12.66 0.79
C LYS A 189 -7.10 12.59 -0.46
N GLY A 190 -6.44 11.44 -0.72
CA GLY A 190 -5.50 11.32 -1.84
C GLY A 190 -4.34 12.31 -1.70
N MET A 191 -3.96 12.96 -2.81
CA MET A 191 -2.87 13.94 -2.84
C MET A 191 -3.16 15.22 -2.04
N ASP A 192 -4.42 15.48 -1.66
CA ASP A 192 -4.80 16.60 -0.78
C ASP A 192 -4.62 16.26 0.71
N ALA A 193 -4.06 15.10 1.03
CA ALA A 193 -3.78 14.73 2.41
C ALA A 193 -2.57 15.48 2.96
N GLU A 194 -2.67 15.84 4.26
CA GLU A 194 -1.55 16.24 5.09
C GLU A 194 -1.22 15.06 6.01
N LEU A 195 0.03 14.64 6.02
CA LEU A 195 0.51 13.50 6.78
C LEU A 195 1.46 13.94 7.88
N PHE A 196 1.40 13.24 8.98
CA PHE A 196 2.34 13.39 10.05
C PHE A 196 3.68 12.74 9.63
N TRP A 197 4.68 13.56 9.30
CA TRP A 197 5.90 13.08 8.69
C TRP A 197 7.11 13.24 9.60
N PRO A 198 7.90 12.17 9.84
CA PRO A 198 9.09 12.25 10.67
C PRO A 198 10.21 12.98 9.93
N SER A 199 11.03 13.72 10.68
CA SER A 199 12.23 14.36 10.17
C SER A 199 13.40 14.16 11.13
N LEU A 200 14.56 13.79 10.62
CA LEU A 200 15.80 13.71 11.42
C LEU A 200 16.34 15.08 11.82
N ASN A 201 15.94 16.14 11.10
CA ASN A 201 16.46 17.49 11.29
C ASN A 201 15.57 18.37 12.17
N GLN A 202 14.43 17.86 12.62
CA GLN A 202 13.47 18.60 13.43
C GLN A 202 13.20 17.88 14.74
N SER A 203 13.04 18.65 15.81
CA SER A 203 12.76 18.12 17.15
C SER A 203 11.36 17.51 17.29
N GLN A 204 10.45 17.81 16.36
CA GLN A 204 9.09 17.29 16.34
C GLN A 204 8.65 16.98 14.91
N PRO A 205 7.89 15.89 14.69
CA PRO A 205 7.27 15.61 13.40
C PRO A 205 6.22 16.68 13.08
N GLU A 206 6.06 17.00 11.81
CA GLU A 206 5.13 18.01 11.31
C GLU A 206 4.05 17.40 10.44
N TYR A 207 2.91 18.09 10.33
CA TYR A 207 1.94 17.83 9.29
C TYR A 207 2.41 18.48 7.99
N LEU A 208 2.75 17.65 7.00
CA LEU A 208 3.19 18.09 5.69
C LEU A 208 2.23 17.60 4.61
N ALA A 209 1.96 18.40 3.61
CA ALA A 209 1.19 18.01 2.45
C ALA A 209 1.92 16.87 1.68
N VAL A 210 1.17 15.87 1.21
CA VAL A 210 1.72 14.74 0.44
C VAL A 210 2.63 15.19 -0.70
N PRO A 211 2.25 16.19 -1.52
CA PRO A 211 3.13 16.65 -2.57
C PRO A 211 4.45 17.23 -2.08
N GLN A 212 4.43 18.00 -1.00
CA GLN A 212 5.64 18.58 -0.40
C GLN A 212 6.62 17.49 0.05
N ILE A 213 6.12 16.42 0.66
CA ILE A 213 6.93 15.26 1.05
C ILE A 213 7.54 14.61 -0.19
N LEU A 214 6.71 14.34 -1.21
CA LEU A 214 7.14 13.64 -2.43
C LEU A 214 8.12 14.48 -3.27
N GLU A 215 7.91 15.79 -3.38
CA GLU A 215 8.85 16.71 -4.04
C GLU A 215 10.27 16.64 -3.45
N SER A 216 10.38 16.35 -2.14
CA SER A 216 11.67 16.21 -1.46
C SER A 216 12.31 14.83 -1.63
N LEU A 217 11.52 13.78 -1.92
CA LEU A 217 11.98 12.40 -1.96
C LEU A 217 12.18 11.85 -3.37
N ILE A 218 11.29 12.17 -4.31
CA ILE A 218 11.32 11.64 -5.69
C ILE A 218 12.66 11.86 -6.38
N PRO A 219 13.31 13.03 -6.29
CA PRO A 219 14.61 13.25 -6.96
C PRO A 219 15.73 12.31 -6.49
N LYS A 220 15.56 11.64 -5.34
CA LYS A 220 16.55 10.71 -4.79
C LYS A 220 16.30 9.25 -5.18
N ILE A 221 15.14 8.94 -5.77
CA ILE A 221 14.74 7.57 -6.13
C ILE A 221 15.62 6.97 -7.24
N PRO A 222 15.99 7.70 -8.31
CA PRO A 222 16.79 7.14 -9.39
C PRO A 222 18.08 6.50 -8.92
N GLU A 223 18.81 7.15 -8.02
CA GLU A 223 20.04 6.60 -7.43
C GLU A 223 19.79 5.29 -6.69
N GLN A 224 18.67 5.18 -5.96
CA GLN A 224 18.33 3.97 -5.23
C GLN A 224 18.01 2.80 -6.16
N LEU A 225 17.26 3.05 -7.23
CA LEU A 225 16.92 2.03 -8.22
C LEU A 225 18.16 1.55 -9.00
N LEU A 226 19.04 2.46 -9.38
CA LEU A 226 20.34 2.12 -9.98
C LEU A 226 21.18 1.25 -9.03
N GLY A 227 21.26 1.63 -7.75
CA GLY A 227 21.96 0.86 -6.72
C GLY A 227 21.40 -0.55 -6.48
N MET A 228 20.14 -0.79 -6.84
CA MET A 228 19.50 -2.11 -6.83
C MET A 228 19.73 -2.90 -8.13
N GLY A 229 20.40 -2.33 -9.13
CA GLY A 229 20.67 -2.98 -10.42
C GLY A 229 19.57 -2.82 -11.46
N PHE A 230 18.58 -1.94 -11.26
CA PHE A 230 17.61 -1.63 -12.30
C PHE A 230 18.25 -0.81 -13.42
N ILE A 231 17.79 -1.02 -14.65
CA ILE A 231 18.27 -0.31 -15.84
C ILE A 231 17.58 1.05 -15.91
N GLU A 232 18.34 2.13 -16.04
CA GLU A 232 17.82 3.50 -16.04
C GLU A 232 16.75 3.73 -17.11
N ALA A 233 16.96 3.22 -18.31
CA ALA A 233 16.02 3.33 -19.44
C ALA A 233 14.64 2.70 -19.14
N ASP A 234 14.57 1.71 -18.23
CA ASP A 234 13.33 1.01 -17.88
C ASP A 234 12.54 1.76 -16.82
N PHE A 235 13.20 2.39 -15.85
CA PHE A 235 12.49 3.02 -14.73
C PHE A 235 12.33 4.54 -14.84
N MET A 236 13.22 5.26 -15.53
CA MET A 236 13.10 6.73 -15.65
C MET A 236 11.78 7.19 -16.27
N PRO A 237 11.23 6.53 -17.31
CA PRO A 237 9.90 6.86 -17.80
C PRO A 237 8.80 6.71 -16.74
N LEU A 238 8.95 5.74 -15.82
CA LEU A 238 8.00 5.52 -14.72
C LEU A 238 8.10 6.62 -13.65
N ILE A 239 9.31 7.08 -13.35
CA ILE A 239 9.52 8.22 -12.44
C ILE A 239 8.92 9.49 -13.05
N GLN A 240 9.11 9.72 -14.36
CA GLN A 240 8.50 10.85 -15.06
C GLN A 240 6.96 10.82 -14.96
N VAL A 241 6.32 9.66 -15.09
CA VAL A 241 4.85 9.52 -14.87
C VAL A 241 4.44 9.97 -13.47
N ILE A 242 5.24 9.67 -12.43
CA ILE A 242 4.98 10.13 -11.07
C ILE A 242 5.15 11.65 -10.95
N GLU A 243 6.20 12.23 -11.54
CA GLU A 243 6.45 13.67 -11.55
C GLU A 243 5.33 14.43 -12.26
N GLU A 244 4.90 13.96 -13.44
CA GLU A 244 3.77 14.54 -14.18
C GLU A 244 2.49 14.52 -13.33
N ARG A 245 2.21 13.40 -12.66
CA ARG A 245 1.04 13.25 -11.77
C ARG A 245 1.10 14.21 -10.59
N LEU A 246 2.30 14.44 -10.05
CA LEU A 246 2.52 15.39 -8.98
C LEU A 246 2.34 16.84 -9.45
N GLN A 247 2.85 17.18 -10.63
CA GLN A 247 2.74 18.52 -11.23
C GLN A 247 1.29 18.86 -11.59
N THR A 248 0.57 17.94 -12.23
CA THR A 248 -0.82 18.14 -12.63
C THR A 248 -1.82 18.00 -11.48
N ARG A 249 -1.37 17.45 -10.34
CA ARG A 249 -2.26 17.07 -9.22
C ARG A 249 -3.37 16.10 -9.63
N GLN A 250 -3.15 15.31 -10.69
CA GLN A 250 -4.14 14.42 -11.26
C GLN A 250 -3.75 12.95 -11.11
N ASN A 251 -4.42 12.23 -10.22
CA ASN A 251 -4.46 10.77 -10.16
C ASN A 251 -5.81 10.25 -10.68
N GLY A 252 -6.00 8.92 -10.64
CA GLY A 252 -7.24 8.33 -11.13
C GLY A 252 -8.51 8.81 -10.41
N ALA A 253 -8.41 9.10 -9.11
CA ALA A 253 -9.54 9.61 -8.34
C ALA A 253 -9.85 11.07 -8.68
N GLN A 254 -8.83 11.93 -8.79
CA GLN A 254 -8.99 13.34 -9.16
C GLN A 254 -9.62 13.45 -10.54
N TRP A 255 -9.07 12.72 -11.53
CA TRP A 255 -9.63 12.74 -12.88
C TRP A 255 -11.11 12.31 -12.91
N GLN A 256 -11.46 11.20 -12.25
CA GLN A 256 -12.84 10.72 -12.20
C GLN A 256 -13.78 11.77 -11.61
N LEU A 257 -13.38 12.44 -10.52
CA LEU A 257 -14.21 13.47 -9.87
C LEU A 257 -14.36 14.72 -10.70
N GLN A 258 -13.28 15.18 -11.34
CA GLN A 258 -13.30 16.35 -12.22
C GLN A 258 -14.14 16.08 -13.46
N LYS A 259 -13.92 14.95 -14.14
CA LYS A 259 -14.69 14.55 -15.32
C LYS A 259 -16.18 14.37 -15.01
N LEU A 260 -16.49 13.77 -13.86
CA LEU A 260 -17.88 13.64 -13.42
C LEU A 260 -18.52 15.01 -13.15
N ALA A 261 -17.80 15.94 -12.54
CA ALA A 261 -18.30 17.30 -12.27
C ALA A 261 -18.55 18.06 -13.58
N GLU A 262 -17.66 17.95 -14.57
CA GLU A 262 -17.81 18.52 -15.91
C GLU A 262 -19.07 17.98 -16.60
N LEU A 263 -19.17 16.67 -16.75
CA LEU A 263 -20.28 16.01 -17.44
C LEU A 263 -21.64 16.28 -16.75
N ARG A 264 -21.66 16.49 -15.45
CA ARG A 264 -22.85 16.80 -14.68
C ARG A 264 -23.44 18.18 -14.97
N GLN A 265 -22.72 19.05 -15.66
CA GLN A 265 -23.26 20.35 -16.08
C GLN A 265 -24.33 20.18 -17.17
N ASP A 266 -24.14 19.19 -18.05
CA ASP A 266 -24.96 19.05 -19.26
C ASP A 266 -25.85 17.79 -19.25
N MET A 267 -25.63 16.84 -18.32
CA MET A 267 -26.37 15.58 -18.35
C MET A 267 -26.75 15.05 -16.94
N PRO A 268 -27.78 14.18 -16.86
CA PRO A 268 -28.17 13.51 -15.64
C PRO A 268 -27.03 12.67 -15.03
N LYS A 269 -27.06 12.50 -13.70
CA LYS A 269 -25.98 11.79 -12.96
C LYS A 269 -25.65 10.41 -13.53
N ARG A 270 -26.65 9.59 -13.88
CA ARG A 270 -26.45 8.24 -14.40
C ARG A 270 -25.71 8.25 -15.74
N GLU A 271 -26.09 9.15 -16.62
CA GLU A 271 -25.46 9.31 -17.95
C GLU A 271 -24.04 9.82 -17.81
N ALA A 272 -23.82 10.80 -16.93
CA ALA A 272 -22.48 11.33 -16.63
C ALA A 272 -21.54 10.24 -16.09
N LEU A 273 -22.02 9.38 -15.18
CA LEU A 273 -21.24 8.25 -14.68
C LEU A 273 -20.89 7.24 -15.78
N VAL A 274 -21.81 6.91 -16.67
CA VAL A 274 -21.58 6.01 -17.80
C VAL A 274 -20.56 6.61 -18.76
N SER A 275 -20.74 7.89 -19.13
CA SER A 275 -19.83 8.61 -20.05
C SER A 275 -18.41 8.71 -19.48
N MET A 276 -18.29 9.08 -18.20
CA MET A 276 -17.00 9.13 -17.50
C MET A 276 -16.32 7.76 -17.53
N LEU A 277 -17.05 6.67 -17.21
CA LEU A 277 -16.48 5.32 -17.18
C LEU A 277 -16.05 4.84 -18.57
N GLN A 278 -16.82 5.16 -19.63
CA GLN A 278 -16.44 4.84 -20.99
C GLN A 278 -15.16 5.59 -21.43
N GLN A 279 -15.00 6.85 -21.03
CA GLN A 279 -13.79 7.60 -21.30
C GLN A 279 -12.61 7.04 -20.52
N TYR A 280 -12.80 6.72 -19.24
CA TYR A 280 -11.80 6.04 -18.40
C TYR A 280 -11.29 4.75 -19.07
N GLN A 281 -12.22 3.89 -19.53
CA GLN A 281 -11.87 2.63 -20.21
C GLN A 281 -11.06 2.84 -21.47
N ARG A 282 -11.43 3.83 -22.30
CA ARG A 282 -10.66 4.16 -23.52
C ARG A 282 -9.24 4.58 -23.21
N ASN A 283 -9.07 5.51 -22.26
CA ASN A 283 -7.75 6.01 -21.88
C ASN A 283 -6.89 4.92 -21.22
N SER A 284 -7.50 4.11 -20.36
CA SER A 284 -6.85 2.95 -19.75
C SER A 284 -6.38 1.92 -20.77
N ALA A 285 -7.24 1.57 -21.74
CA ALA A 285 -6.91 0.63 -22.82
C ALA A 285 -5.80 1.15 -23.75
N ALA A 286 -5.73 2.47 -23.95
CA ALA A 286 -4.67 3.11 -24.72
C ALA A 286 -3.35 3.22 -23.93
N ASN A 287 -3.34 2.80 -22.65
CA ASN A 287 -2.20 2.86 -21.74
C ASN A 287 -1.59 4.28 -21.60
N ILE A 288 -2.43 5.31 -21.67
CA ILE A 288 -2.01 6.71 -21.49
C ILE A 288 -1.84 6.96 -19.98
N PRO A 289 -0.75 7.60 -19.52
CA PRO A 289 -0.60 8.02 -18.14
C PRO A 289 -1.75 8.94 -17.70
N VAL A 290 -2.28 8.74 -16.50
CA VAL A 290 -3.47 9.49 -16.04
C VAL A 290 -3.24 11.00 -15.97
N ALA A 291 -2.02 11.43 -15.72
CA ALA A 291 -1.66 12.86 -15.70
C ALA A 291 -1.93 13.56 -17.05
N GLN A 292 -2.01 12.81 -18.14
CA GLN A 292 -2.23 13.29 -19.50
C GLN A 292 -3.69 13.14 -19.98
N TRP A 293 -4.59 12.62 -19.11
CA TRP A 293 -5.99 12.48 -19.49
C TRP A 293 -6.73 13.83 -19.44
N LEU A 294 -7.43 14.13 -20.53
CA LEU A 294 -8.27 15.34 -20.67
C LEU A 294 -9.68 15.12 -20.13
#